data_cb0bae0ddf1d04f829df1ae6ec024300
#
_entry.id   cb0bae0ddf1d04f829df1ae6ec024300
#
_cell.length_a   1.000
_cell.length_b   1.000
_cell.length_c   1.000
_cell.angle_alpha   90.00
_cell.angle_beta   90.00
_cell.angle_gamma   90.00
#
_symmetry.space_group_name_H-M   'P 1'
#
loop_
_entity.id
_entity.type
_entity.pdbx_description
1 polymer ?
#
loop_
_entity_poly.entity_id
_entity_poly.type
_entity_poly.pdbx_seq_one_letter_code
_entity_poly.pdbx_strand_id
1 'polypeptide(L)'
;MIHPTYENLTLTLKLDEKNFDNPIEDQPNQIIVHLIQTYPMHCPKCGHLMCKNGYKTVNCLGPELHFKPTIWSIKKQKYICKASSSCPEVVTKLAAVEDIHYRNHISLAIKQRAMMLLTKNESQSDLAKELNVSDWTIRRVITNLDQFFKPNYHWLPRHIAFDDFKSGRFAPSGMSMILMNIENKRTLDIILSRKNSYLRKYFLRYDRSARLAVQIVTVDLYTPYRHLIHELFPHALIIADHFHIVAQAYRAFNKIRIQVMNRAGAGTHKWRALKYFWKLLLTPANELKYDNYWSRRNFSYAQLTDVEVIHRLLSFDNELKRAYEYYQNLILVIAHRSKKELKNLLAIKWTQLPQALQKVQRTLRRHKQEIYNSFKYDTYTNGPIEGTNNKIKVIKRTAYGFRNFFNFRIRILLALS
;
A
#
# COMPACT_ATOMS: atom_id res chain seq x y z
N MET A 1 34.65 25.74 9.33
CA MET A 1 33.17 25.70 9.50
C MET A 1 32.63 26.98 8.93
N ILE A 2 31.77 26.89 7.93
CA ILE A 2 31.12 28.07 7.32
C ILE A 2 30.01 28.46 8.31
N HIS A 3 30.14 29.61 8.98
CA HIS A 3 29.03 30.14 9.78
C HIS A 3 27.84 30.44 8.86
N PRO A 4 26.61 30.05 9.24
CA PRO A 4 25.45 30.42 8.46
C PRO A 4 25.36 31.95 8.39
N THR A 5 25.45 32.49 7.19
CA THR A 5 25.21 33.91 6.97
C THR A 5 23.71 34.19 7.05
N TYR A 6 23.32 35.43 7.43
CA TYR A 6 21.91 35.84 7.48
C TYR A 6 21.20 35.61 6.11
N GLU A 7 21.92 35.84 5.01
CA GLU A 7 21.40 35.57 3.65
C GLU A 7 20.96 34.12 3.43
N ASN A 8 21.75 33.15 3.90
CA ASN A 8 21.38 31.73 3.78
C ASN A 8 20.15 31.38 4.65
N LEU A 9 19.99 32.05 5.79
CA LEU A 9 18.85 31.85 6.67
C LEU A 9 17.59 32.55 6.15
N THR A 10 17.69 33.75 5.58
CA THR A 10 16.54 34.43 4.95
C THR A 10 15.98 33.64 3.79
N LEU A 11 16.82 33.07 2.93
CA LEU A 11 16.42 32.17 1.85
C LEU A 11 15.76 30.87 2.37
N THR A 12 16.34 30.26 3.41
CA THR A 12 15.86 29.00 3.97
C THR A 12 14.57 29.17 4.79
N LEU A 13 14.46 30.29 5.55
CA LEU A 13 13.36 30.52 6.47
C LEU A 13 12.28 31.45 5.91
N LYS A 14 12.47 32.02 4.72
CA LYS A 14 11.60 33.06 4.11
C LYS A 14 11.33 34.26 5.05
N LEU A 15 12.35 34.63 5.80
CA LEU A 15 12.30 35.77 6.73
C LEU A 15 13.15 36.92 6.21
N ASP A 16 12.70 38.14 6.40
CA ASP A 16 13.49 39.33 6.10
C ASP A 16 14.62 39.47 7.12
N GLU A 17 15.74 40.06 6.71
CA GLU A 17 16.88 40.37 7.62
C GLU A 17 16.46 41.19 8.85
N LYS A 18 15.50 42.12 8.68
CA LYS A 18 14.93 42.92 9.79
C LYS A 18 14.25 42.08 10.88
N ASN A 19 14.00 40.80 10.64
CA ASN A 19 13.37 39.90 11.60
C ASN A 19 14.38 39.22 12.53
N PHE A 20 15.68 39.40 12.30
CA PHE A 20 16.72 38.87 13.18
C PHE A 20 17.02 39.88 14.30
N ASP A 21 16.93 39.45 15.56
CA ASP A 21 17.07 40.34 16.74
C ASP A 21 18.48 40.30 17.34
N ASN A 22 19.16 39.12 17.28
CA ASN A 22 20.50 38.92 17.82
C ASN A 22 21.32 37.97 16.92
N PRO A 23 22.67 37.90 17.14
CA PRO A 23 23.50 36.89 16.48
C PRO A 23 22.96 35.48 16.69
N ILE A 24 23.20 34.62 15.72
CA ILE A 24 22.87 33.18 15.81
C ILE A 24 23.82 32.54 16.81
N GLU A 25 23.26 31.81 17.76
CA GLU A 25 24.05 31.06 18.75
C GLU A 25 24.24 29.64 18.23
N ASP A 26 25.47 29.26 17.90
CA ASP A 26 25.86 27.87 17.59
C ASP A 26 26.33 27.16 18.84
N GLN A 27 25.47 26.38 19.47
CA GLN A 27 25.73 25.56 20.62
C GLN A 27 26.16 24.13 20.22
N PRO A 28 26.81 23.33 21.05
CA PRO A 28 27.27 22.00 20.71
C PRO A 28 26.17 21.08 20.17
N ASN A 29 24.96 21.16 20.74
CA ASN A 29 23.85 20.25 20.44
C ASN A 29 22.65 20.91 19.71
N GLN A 30 22.66 22.22 19.51
CA GLN A 30 21.57 22.95 18.87
C GLN A 30 22.02 24.31 18.35
N ILE A 31 21.25 24.88 17.44
CA ILE A 31 21.42 26.25 16.98
C ILE A 31 20.22 27.07 17.46
N ILE A 32 20.45 28.24 18.04
CA ILE A 32 19.39 29.15 18.45
C ILE A 32 19.39 30.36 17.51
N VAL A 33 18.26 30.62 16.89
CA VAL A 33 18.03 31.78 16.02
C VAL A 33 17.07 32.72 16.71
N HIS A 34 17.54 33.91 17.01
CA HIS A 34 16.72 34.97 17.65
C HIS A 34 15.99 35.79 16.61
N LEU A 35 14.67 35.78 16.69
CA LEU A 35 13.78 36.42 15.73
C LEU A 35 12.87 37.42 16.43
N ILE A 36 12.56 38.53 15.74
CA ILE A 36 11.55 39.48 16.16
C ILE A 36 10.44 39.60 15.11
N GLN A 37 9.20 39.56 15.56
CA GLN A 37 8.05 39.69 14.69
C GLN A 37 7.20 40.88 15.12
N THR A 38 7.24 41.91 14.29
CA THR A 38 6.49 43.17 14.50
C THR A 38 6.03 43.73 13.16
N TYR A 39 4.81 44.20 13.08
CA TYR A 39 4.22 44.86 11.93
C TYR A 39 3.04 45.72 12.40
N PRO A 40 2.57 46.72 11.62
CA PRO A 40 1.35 47.49 11.94
C PRO A 40 0.15 46.52 12.01
N MET A 41 -0.59 46.54 13.12
CA MET A 41 -1.76 45.66 13.31
C MET A 41 -3.00 46.49 13.57
N HIS A 42 -4.09 46.21 12.86
CA HIS A 42 -5.38 46.85 13.03
C HIS A 42 -6.29 45.98 13.93
N CYS A 43 -7.09 46.65 14.73
CA CYS A 43 -8.05 46.01 15.59
C CYS A 43 -9.15 45.31 14.75
N PRO A 44 -9.42 44.00 14.96
CA PRO A 44 -10.44 43.29 14.18
C PRO A 44 -11.87 43.75 14.51
N LYS A 45 -12.08 44.51 15.61
CA LYS A 45 -13.40 45.02 15.99
C LYS A 45 -13.68 46.40 15.46
N CYS A 46 -12.73 47.33 15.59
CA CYS A 46 -12.95 48.75 15.23
C CYS A 46 -12.09 49.24 14.06
N GLY A 47 -11.18 48.41 13.51
CA GLY A 47 -10.34 48.81 12.39
C GLY A 47 -9.17 49.73 12.71
N HIS A 48 -9.12 50.39 13.88
CA HIS A 48 -8.05 51.32 14.23
C HIS A 48 -6.71 50.60 14.44
N LEU A 49 -5.61 51.32 14.22
CA LEU A 49 -4.26 50.82 14.49
C LEU A 49 -4.09 50.56 15.99
N MET A 50 -3.63 49.37 16.32
CA MET A 50 -3.42 48.93 17.70
C MET A 50 -2.07 49.45 18.24
N CYS A 51 -2.04 49.79 19.54
CA CYS A 51 -0.82 50.19 20.22
C CYS A 51 0.06 48.95 20.55
N LYS A 52 1.39 49.12 20.44
CA LYS A 52 2.35 48.12 20.88
C LYS A 52 2.35 48.03 22.41
N ASN A 53 2.33 46.79 22.93
CA ASN A 53 2.26 46.51 24.37
C ASN A 53 3.25 45.41 24.79
N GLY A 54 4.53 45.71 24.58
CA GLY A 54 5.62 44.79 24.93
C GLY A 54 5.69 43.53 24.01
N TYR A 55 6.48 42.57 24.39
CA TYR A 55 6.73 41.35 23.63
C TYR A 55 6.38 40.09 24.43
N LYS A 56 6.17 39.00 23.69
CA LYS A 56 6.14 37.63 24.24
C LYS A 56 7.13 36.77 23.47
N THR A 57 8.12 36.22 24.16
CA THR A 57 9.05 35.24 23.56
C THR A 57 8.40 33.87 23.51
N VAL A 58 8.56 33.20 22.38
CA VAL A 58 8.06 31.84 22.12
C VAL A 58 9.16 31.05 21.44
N ASN A 59 9.51 29.89 21.97
CA ASN A 59 10.47 28.99 21.35
C ASN A 59 9.75 27.97 20.48
N CYS A 60 10.22 27.81 19.23
CA CYS A 60 9.67 26.90 18.26
C CYS A 60 10.80 26.09 17.59
N LEU A 61 10.54 24.83 17.32
CA LEU A 61 11.47 23.99 16.55
C LEU A 61 11.40 24.41 15.07
N GLY A 62 12.55 24.83 14.53
CA GLY A 62 12.77 25.16 13.12
C GLY A 62 13.42 24.01 12.35
N PRO A 63 13.56 24.17 11.01
CA PRO A 63 14.34 23.23 10.20
C PRO A 63 15.77 23.10 10.72
N GLU A 64 16.32 21.92 10.62
CA GLU A 64 17.70 21.61 10.99
C GLU A 64 18.70 22.44 10.19
N LEU A 65 19.74 22.95 10.88
CA LEU A 65 20.86 23.66 10.28
C LEU A 65 22.16 22.93 10.68
N HIS A 66 23.05 22.69 9.73
CA HIS A 66 24.32 21.99 9.95
C HIS A 66 24.19 20.70 10.76
N PHE A 67 23.15 19.90 10.49
CA PHE A 67 22.86 18.65 11.21
C PHE A 67 22.58 18.83 12.71
N LYS A 68 22.21 20.04 13.13
CA LYS A 68 21.80 20.35 14.50
C LYS A 68 20.34 20.81 14.56
N PRO A 69 19.57 20.37 15.57
CA PRO A 69 18.25 20.95 15.84
C PRO A 69 18.29 22.45 15.95
N THR A 70 17.37 23.14 15.33
CA THR A 70 17.34 24.61 15.37
C THR A 70 16.13 25.09 16.15
N ILE A 71 16.38 25.92 17.16
CA ILE A 71 15.35 26.57 17.98
C ILE A 71 15.18 28.02 17.51
N TRP A 72 13.98 28.35 17.09
CA TRP A 72 13.60 29.74 16.83
C TRP A 72 13.06 30.39 18.09
N SER A 73 13.84 31.29 18.69
CA SER A 73 13.44 32.12 19.82
C SER A 73 12.82 33.39 19.29
N ILE A 74 11.49 33.45 19.24
CA ILE A 74 10.74 34.50 18.53
C ILE A 74 10.13 35.50 19.53
N LYS A 75 10.58 36.72 19.51
CA LYS A 75 9.96 37.86 20.22
C LYS A 75 8.76 38.36 19.40
N LYS A 76 7.55 37.93 19.77
CA LYS A 76 6.31 38.35 19.12
C LYS A 76 5.78 39.63 19.77
N GLN A 77 5.55 40.69 18.98
CA GLN A 77 4.94 41.94 19.44
C GLN A 77 3.52 41.67 19.96
N LYS A 78 3.25 42.12 21.19
CA LYS A 78 1.88 42.23 21.71
C LYS A 78 1.27 43.54 21.27
N TYR A 79 -0.02 43.52 20.98
CA TYR A 79 -0.79 44.67 20.60
C TYR A 79 -2.02 44.81 21.51
N ILE A 80 -2.43 46.03 21.78
CA ILE A 80 -3.61 46.34 22.54
C ILE A 80 -4.42 47.45 21.84
N CYS A 81 -5.70 47.23 21.76
CA CYS A 81 -6.69 48.28 21.47
C CYS A 81 -7.46 48.55 22.77
N LYS A 82 -7.34 49.76 23.31
CA LYS A 82 -8.04 50.16 24.53
C LYS A 82 -9.52 50.38 24.24
N ALA A 83 -10.36 50.18 25.25
CA ALA A 83 -11.79 50.51 25.14
C ALA A 83 -12.01 51.97 24.82
N SER A 84 -12.92 52.27 23.88
CA SER A 84 -13.29 53.60 23.41
C SER A 84 -14.72 53.55 22.85
N SER A 85 -15.25 54.70 22.46
CA SER A 85 -16.57 54.79 21.80
C SER A 85 -16.69 53.95 20.54
N SER A 86 -15.57 53.72 19.82
CA SER A 86 -15.50 52.88 18.62
C SER A 86 -15.09 51.43 18.88
N CYS A 87 -14.62 51.08 20.09
CA CYS A 87 -14.23 49.75 20.49
C CYS A 87 -14.63 49.48 21.95
N PRO A 88 -15.81 48.94 22.21
CA PRO A 88 -16.39 48.84 23.56
C PRO A 88 -15.61 47.91 24.49
N GLU A 89 -14.74 47.04 23.94
CA GLU A 89 -13.95 46.09 24.70
C GLU A 89 -12.45 46.23 24.43
N VAL A 90 -11.62 45.92 25.43
CA VAL A 90 -10.18 45.84 25.26
C VAL A 90 -9.85 44.61 24.42
N VAL A 91 -9.19 44.82 23.29
CA VAL A 91 -8.75 43.77 22.39
C VAL A 91 -7.22 43.61 22.47
N THR A 92 -6.75 42.45 22.81
CA THR A 92 -5.32 42.14 22.76
C THR A 92 -5.02 41.13 21.65
N LYS A 93 -3.93 41.31 20.95
CA LYS A 93 -3.45 40.43 19.88
C LYS A 93 -1.94 40.21 20.00
N LEU A 94 -1.47 39.11 19.41
CA LEU A 94 -0.06 38.79 19.30
C LEU A 94 0.32 38.70 17.82
N ALA A 95 1.49 39.19 17.45
CA ALA A 95 1.97 39.11 16.08
C ALA A 95 1.95 37.65 15.61
N ALA A 96 1.37 37.41 14.44
CA ALA A 96 1.40 36.08 13.81
C ALA A 96 2.74 35.85 13.11
N VAL A 97 3.17 34.65 13.03
CA VAL A 97 4.32 34.22 12.24
C VAL A 97 3.80 33.21 11.22
N GLU A 98 4.13 33.42 9.95
CA GLU A 98 3.53 32.71 8.82
C GLU A 98 3.82 31.19 8.92
N ASP A 99 5.05 30.82 9.28
CA ASP A 99 5.48 29.43 9.40
C ASP A 99 5.05 28.72 10.70
N ILE A 100 4.37 29.42 11.62
CA ILE A 100 4.01 28.85 12.92
C ILE A 100 2.55 29.15 13.22
N HIS A 101 1.70 28.15 13.11
CA HIS A 101 0.30 28.28 13.51
C HIS A 101 0.15 28.66 15.00
N TYR A 102 -0.91 29.39 15.30
CA TYR A 102 -1.24 29.79 16.66
C TYR A 102 -1.14 28.62 17.65
N ARG A 103 -0.43 28.83 18.76
CA ARG A 103 -0.15 27.84 19.81
C ARG A 103 0.69 26.62 19.39
N ASN A 104 1.31 26.60 18.22
CA ASN A 104 2.24 25.59 17.84
C ASN A 104 3.70 25.93 18.22
N HIS A 105 4.47 24.91 18.54
CA HIS A 105 5.91 25.01 18.86
C HIS A 105 6.78 24.32 17.82
N ILE A 106 6.25 24.02 16.65
CA ILE A 106 6.92 23.35 15.54
C ILE A 106 6.56 24.09 14.26
N SER A 107 7.58 24.41 13.46
CA SER A 107 7.40 25.11 12.19
C SER A 107 6.62 24.29 11.16
N LEU A 108 6.03 24.98 10.21
CA LEU A 108 5.33 24.36 9.10
C LEU A 108 6.28 23.54 8.23
N ALA A 109 7.52 24.01 8.05
CA ALA A 109 8.56 23.35 7.29
C ALA A 109 8.89 21.94 7.83
N ILE A 110 9.00 21.75 9.15
CA ILE A 110 9.18 20.41 9.75
C ILE A 110 7.99 19.52 9.47
N LYS A 111 6.77 20.03 9.54
CA LYS A 111 5.57 19.24 9.23
C LYS A 111 5.53 18.82 7.76
N GLN A 112 5.91 19.71 6.85
CA GLN A 112 6.04 19.40 5.43
C GLN A 112 7.13 18.34 5.18
N ARG A 113 8.30 18.48 5.83
CA ARG A 113 9.36 17.48 5.76
C ARG A 113 8.89 16.13 6.28
N ALA A 114 8.16 16.11 7.41
CA ALA A 114 7.55 14.88 7.94
C ALA A 114 6.60 14.21 6.91
N MET A 115 5.76 15.01 6.22
CA MET A 115 4.88 14.48 5.16
C MET A 115 5.68 13.86 4.02
N MET A 116 6.74 14.50 3.56
CA MET A 116 7.63 13.96 2.51
C MET A 116 8.31 12.66 2.96
N LEU A 117 8.85 12.62 4.18
CA LEU A 117 9.50 11.42 4.72
C LEU A 117 8.52 10.28 4.95
N LEU A 118 7.27 10.58 5.29
CA LEU A 118 6.20 9.60 5.41
C LEU A 118 5.89 8.85 4.09
N THR A 119 6.31 9.31 2.92
CA THR A 119 6.21 8.55 1.67
C THR A 119 7.27 7.44 1.56
N LYS A 120 8.37 7.54 2.34
CA LYS A 120 9.45 6.55 2.36
C LYS A 120 9.12 5.35 3.27
N ASN A 121 9.92 4.30 3.17
CA ASN A 121 9.73 3.07 3.94
C ASN A 121 10.46 3.10 5.31
N GLU A 122 10.28 4.17 6.08
CA GLU A 122 10.91 4.34 7.40
C GLU A 122 9.89 4.20 8.53
N SER A 123 10.34 3.87 9.74
CA SER A 123 9.44 3.80 10.89
C SER A 123 9.07 5.20 11.40
N GLN A 124 7.91 5.32 12.07
CA GLN A 124 7.50 6.61 12.67
C GLN A 124 8.51 7.09 13.73
N SER A 125 9.10 6.16 14.47
CA SER A 125 10.10 6.48 15.48
C SER A 125 11.41 6.99 14.89
N ASP A 126 11.84 6.43 13.74
CA ASP A 126 13.05 6.90 13.06
C ASP A 126 12.82 8.29 12.47
N LEU A 127 11.65 8.52 11.85
CA LEU A 127 11.27 9.85 11.39
C LEU A 127 11.19 10.87 12.52
N ALA A 128 10.67 10.46 13.68
CA ALA A 128 10.61 11.35 14.85
C ALA A 128 12.03 11.75 15.33
N LYS A 129 12.96 10.80 15.34
CA LYS A 129 14.38 11.04 15.67
C LYS A 129 15.05 11.95 14.63
N GLU A 130 14.89 11.63 13.32
CA GLU A 130 15.46 12.43 12.23
C GLU A 130 15.00 13.90 12.29
N LEU A 131 13.74 14.13 12.66
CA LEU A 131 13.16 15.49 12.71
C LEU A 131 13.26 16.14 14.09
N ASN A 132 13.88 15.50 15.06
CA ASN A 132 13.96 15.96 16.45
C ASN A 132 12.60 16.30 17.07
N VAL A 133 11.57 15.49 16.76
CA VAL A 133 10.21 15.64 17.28
C VAL A 133 9.77 14.38 18.03
N SER A 134 8.68 14.48 18.79
CA SER A 134 8.08 13.29 19.41
C SER A 134 7.31 12.42 18.42
N ASP A 135 7.20 11.12 18.68
CA ASP A 135 6.34 10.20 17.95
C ASP A 135 4.89 10.70 17.85
N TRP A 136 4.41 11.37 18.88
CA TRP A 136 3.08 11.99 18.90
C TRP A 136 2.93 13.12 17.86
N THR A 137 4.01 13.84 17.57
CA THR A 137 4.01 14.85 16.51
C THR A 137 3.82 14.22 15.15
N ILE A 138 4.57 13.15 14.86
CA ILE A 138 4.40 12.37 13.60
C ILE A 138 2.98 11.80 13.50
N ARG A 139 2.43 11.26 14.58
CA ARG A 139 1.04 10.77 14.60
C ARG A 139 0.03 11.87 14.31
N ARG A 140 0.20 13.08 14.87
CA ARG A 140 -0.68 14.23 14.55
C ARG A 140 -0.58 14.64 13.09
N VAL A 141 0.63 14.61 12.51
CA VAL A 141 0.80 14.86 11.07
C VAL A 141 0.00 13.83 10.26
N ILE A 142 0.14 12.54 10.58
CA ILE A 142 -0.63 11.46 9.89
C ILE A 142 -2.13 11.68 10.06
N THR A 143 -2.61 12.01 11.25
CA THR A 143 -4.04 12.24 11.52
C THR A 143 -4.59 13.42 10.70
N ASN A 144 -3.82 14.50 10.59
CA ASN A 144 -4.24 15.66 9.81
C ASN A 144 -4.26 15.38 8.30
N LEU A 145 -3.46 14.41 7.84
CA LEU A 145 -3.45 14.01 6.43
C LEU A 145 -4.70 13.24 5.99
N ASP A 146 -5.47 12.65 6.91
CA ASP A 146 -6.69 11.89 6.56
C ASP A 146 -7.69 12.71 5.76
N GLN A 147 -7.82 14.01 6.04
CA GLN A 147 -8.72 14.89 5.30
C GLN A 147 -8.47 14.90 3.79
N PHE A 148 -7.22 14.67 3.36
CA PHE A 148 -6.83 14.64 1.95
C PHE A 148 -7.04 13.26 1.29
N PHE A 149 -7.26 12.22 2.10
CA PHE A 149 -7.47 10.85 1.63
C PHE A 149 -8.90 10.35 1.82
N LYS A 150 -9.85 11.27 2.00
CA LYS A 150 -11.27 10.90 2.03
C LYS A 150 -11.73 10.47 0.63
N PRO A 151 -12.40 9.32 0.49
CA PRO A 151 -12.96 8.91 -0.79
C PRO A 151 -13.97 9.93 -1.32
N ASN A 152 -13.93 10.19 -2.62
CA ASN A 152 -15.00 10.92 -3.29
C ASN A 152 -16.17 9.96 -3.55
N TYR A 153 -17.23 10.07 -2.77
CA TYR A 153 -18.37 9.17 -2.87
C TYR A 153 -19.31 9.47 -4.06
N HIS A 154 -19.09 10.56 -4.78
CA HIS A 154 -19.86 10.93 -5.98
C HIS A 154 -19.29 10.33 -7.26
N TRP A 155 -18.15 9.63 -7.19
CA TRP A 155 -17.47 9.11 -8.36
C TRP A 155 -16.75 7.79 -8.10
N LEU A 156 -16.81 6.89 -9.08
CA LEU A 156 -15.98 5.69 -9.19
C LEU A 156 -15.45 5.56 -10.63
N PRO A 157 -14.25 5.01 -10.82
CA PRO A 157 -13.76 4.69 -12.15
C PRO A 157 -14.65 3.64 -12.83
N ARG A 158 -14.64 3.62 -14.15
CA ARG A 158 -15.36 2.58 -14.92
C ARG A 158 -14.77 1.19 -14.68
N HIS A 159 -13.48 1.10 -14.46
CA HIS A 159 -12.75 -0.16 -14.25
C HIS A 159 -12.08 -0.15 -12.88
N ILE A 160 -12.56 -1.01 -11.99
CA ILE A 160 -12.02 -1.16 -10.64
C ILE A 160 -11.50 -2.57 -10.43
N ALA A 161 -10.51 -2.70 -9.56
CA ALA A 161 -10.10 -3.97 -9.02
C ALA A 161 -10.06 -3.92 -7.51
N PHE A 162 -10.34 -5.04 -6.87
CA PHE A 162 -10.10 -5.20 -5.46
C PHE A 162 -9.58 -6.60 -5.14
N ASP A 163 -8.65 -6.62 -4.19
CA ASP A 163 -7.99 -7.82 -3.71
C ASP A 163 -7.80 -7.74 -2.20
N ASP A 164 -7.79 -8.89 -1.54
CA ASP A 164 -7.56 -8.93 -0.11
C ASP A 164 -6.08 -9.12 0.25
N PHE A 165 -5.68 -8.57 1.39
CA PHE A 165 -4.34 -8.76 1.91
C PHE A 165 -4.31 -8.88 3.43
N LYS A 166 -3.28 -9.57 3.94
CA LYS A 166 -3.07 -9.73 5.37
C LYS A 166 -2.63 -8.40 5.99
N SER A 167 -3.53 -7.76 6.74
CA SER A 167 -3.31 -6.44 7.35
C SER A 167 -2.75 -6.54 8.77
N GLY A 168 -3.53 -6.93 9.75
CA GLY A 168 -3.11 -7.01 11.15
C GLY A 168 -4.25 -7.34 12.10
N ARG A 169 -3.94 -7.40 13.41
CA ARG A 169 -4.94 -7.72 14.45
C ARG A 169 -6.04 -6.66 14.59
N PHE A 170 -5.82 -5.45 14.10
CA PHE A 170 -6.83 -4.38 14.08
C PHE A 170 -7.97 -4.64 13.07
N ALA A 171 -7.78 -5.50 12.10
CA ALA A 171 -8.81 -5.87 11.15
C ALA A 171 -9.62 -7.06 11.69
N PRO A 172 -10.98 -7.05 11.63
CA PRO A 172 -11.83 -8.07 12.22
C PRO A 172 -11.57 -9.50 11.73
N SER A 173 -11.00 -9.66 10.55
CA SER A 173 -10.62 -10.96 9.95
C SER A 173 -9.10 -11.11 9.79
N GLY A 174 -8.29 -10.18 10.30
CA GLY A 174 -6.86 -10.06 10.01
C GLY A 174 -6.57 -9.65 8.55
N MET A 175 -7.61 -9.44 7.74
CA MET A 175 -7.53 -9.15 6.31
C MET A 175 -8.24 -7.84 5.99
N SER A 176 -7.60 -7.01 5.21
CA SER A 176 -8.14 -5.78 4.63
C SER A 176 -8.21 -5.92 3.11
N MET A 177 -8.80 -4.95 2.43
CA MET A 177 -8.96 -4.96 0.99
C MET A 177 -8.38 -3.71 0.36
N ILE A 178 -7.73 -3.86 -0.78
CA ILE A 178 -7.30 -2.76 -1.66
C ILE A 178 -8.41 -2.51 -2.67
N LEU A 179 -8.75 -1.25 -2.88
CA LEU A 179 -9.56 -0.78 -4.00
C LEU A 179 -8.66 0.03 -4.93
N MET A 180 -8.62 -0.35 -6.21
CA MET A 180 -7.75 0.26 -7.22
C MET A 180 -8.52 0.64 -8.48
N ASN A 181 -8.14 1.77 -9.08
CA ASN A 181 -8.49 2.08 -10.46
C ASN A 181 -7.49 1.35 -11.38
N ILE A 182 -7.97 0.44 -12.24
CA ILE A 182 -7.11 -0.35 -13.11
C ILE A 182 -6.54 0.48 -14.26
N GLU A 183 -7.28 1.46 -14.76
CA GLU A 183 -6.87 2.26 -15.93
C GLU A 183 -5.58 3.04 -15.66
N ASN A 184 -5.48 3.68 -14.51
CA ASN A 184 -4.30 4.46 -14.12
C ASN A 184 -3.44 3.80 -13.03
N LYS A 185 -3.79 2.59 -12.62
CA LYS A 185 -3.10 1.77 -11.59
C LYS A 185 -2.97 2.45 -10.22
N ARG A 186 -3.85 3.43 -9.94
CA ARG A 186 -3.85 4.16 -8.66
C ARG A 186 -4.71 3.46 -7.62
N THR A 187 -4.18 3.33 -6.41
CA THR A 187 -4.96 2.89 -5.26
C THR A 187 -5.95 3.98 -4.87
N LEU A 188 -7.23 3.65 -4.86
CA LEU A 188 -8.31 4.55 -4.47
C LEU A 188 -8.51 4.57 -2.96
N ASP A 189 -8.47 3.38 -2.35
CA ASP A 189 -8.63 3.26 -0.90
C ASP A 189 -8.13 1.90 -0.37
N ILE A 190 -7.91 1.86 0.93
CA ILE A 190 -7.69 0.65 1.72
C ILE A 190 -8.90 0.48 2.64
N ILE A 191 -9.60 -0.64 2.51
CA ILE A 191 -10.82 -0.93 3.23
C ILE A 191 -10.50 -1.87 4.39
N LEU A 192 -10.99 -1.56 5.60
CA LEU A 192 -10.64 -2.26 6.84
C LEU A 192 -10.87 -3.77 6.79
N SER A 193 -11.92 -4.23 6.11
CA SER A 193 -12.34 -5.64 6.18
C SER A 193 -12.78 -6.15 4.81
N ARG A 194 -12.44 -7.43 4.54
CA ARG A 194 -12.91 -8.15 3.35
C ARG A 194 -14.30 -8.78 3.50
N LYS A 195 -14.93 -8.70 4.69
CA LYS A 195 -16.27 -9.28 4.92
C LYS A 195 -17.32 -8.60 4.04
N ASN A 196 -18.17 -9.36 3.37
CA ASN A 196 -19.21 -8.83 2.47
C ASN A 196 -20.12 -7.80 3.14
N SER A 197 -20.50 -8.00 4.39
CA SER A 197 -21.31 -7.02 5.13
C SER A 197 -20.62 -5.67 5.31
N TYR A 198 -19.30 -5.69 5.49
CA TYR A 198 -18.49 -4.47 5.61
C TYR A 198 -18.32 -3.80 4.25
N LEU A 199 -17.97 -4.58 3.21
CA LEU A 199 -17.82 -4.08 1.84
C LEU A 199 -19.13 -3.48 1.31
N ARG A 200 -20.28 -4.13 1.59
CA ARG A 200 -21.59 -3.59 1.25
C ARG A 200 -21.80 -2.21 1.88
N LYS A 201 -21.59 -2.07 3.19
CA LYS A 201 -21.69 -0.77 3.88
C LYS A 201 -20.72 0.26 3.33
N TYR A 202 -19.52 -0.15 2.93
CA TYR A 202 -18.52 0.74 2.36
C TYR A 202 -18.97 1.27 0.99
N PHE A 203 -19.37 0.41 0.05
CA PHE A 203 -19.75 0.81 -1.30
C PHE A 203 -21.12 1.49 -1.37
N LEU A 204 -22.04 1.20 -0.45
CA LEU A 204 -23.32 1.91 -0.36
C LEU A 204 -23.19 3.39 0.04
N ARG A 205 -22.02 3.84 0.50
CA ARG A 205 -21.73 5.27 0.68
C ARG A 205 -21.54 6.01 -0.64
N TYR A 206 -21.17 5.29 -1.71
CA TYR A 206 -21.09 5.87 -3.05
C TYR A 206 -22.47 6.06 -3.64
N ASP A 207 -22.65 7.17 -4.34
CA ASP A 207 -23.89 7.44 -5.08
C ASP A 207 -24.27 6.26 -5.98
N ARG A 208 -25.56 6.07 -6.13
CA ARG A 208 -26.06 5.02 -7.03
C ARG A 208 -25.56 5.21 -8.46
N SER A 209 -25.55 6.44 -8.96
CA SER A 209 -25.02 6.78 -10.30
C SER A 209 -23.56 6.40 -10.47
N ALA A 210 -22.70 6.68 -9.45
CA ALA A 210 -21.29 6.31 -9.47
C ALA A 210 -21.12 4.78 -9.51
N ARG A 211 -21.93 4.02 -8.77
CA ARG A 211 -21.89 2.55 -8.78
C ARG A 211 -22.40 1.96 -10.10
N LEU A 212 -23.43 2.55 -10.69
CA LEU A 212 -23.95 2.13 -12.01
C LEU A 212 -22.98 2.44 -13.16
N ALA A 213 -22.09 3.41 -13.01
CA ALA A 213 -21.08 3.76 -14.00
C ALA A 213 -19.92 2.75 -14.08
N VAL A 214 -19.75 1.88 -13.07
CA VAL A 214 -18.73 0.83 -13.08
C VAL A 214 -19.06 -0.22 -14.12
N GLN A 215 -18.13 -0.47 -15.05
CA GLN A 215 -18.30 -1.38 -16.18
C GLN A 215 -17.53 -2.70 -16.01
N ILE A 216 -16.39 -2.67 -15.33
CA ILE A 216 -15.55 -3.85 -15.11
C ILE A 216 -15.09 -3.89 -13.64
N VAL A 217 -15.19 -5.09 -13.05
CA VAL A 217 -14.63 -5.39 -11.74
C VAL A 217 -13.70 -6.59 -11.85
N THR A 218 -12.41 -6.38 -11.63
CA THR A 218 -11.42 -7.46 -11.54
C THR A 218 -11.28 -7.93 -10.10
N VAL A 219 -11.41 -9.23 -9.87
CA VAL A 219 -11.42 -9.84 -8.53
C VAL A 219 -10.92 -11.29 -8.59
N ASP A 220 -10.51 -11.82 -7.44
CA ASP A 220 -10.19 -13.24 -7.31
C ASP A 220 -11.43 -14.15 -7.50
N LEU A 221 -11.20 -15.46 -7.58
CA LEU A 221 -12.27 -16.47 -7.78
C LEU A 221 -13.08 -16.77 -6.49
N TYR A 222 -13.16 -15.83 -5.55
CA TYR A 222 -13.93 -16.03 -4.34
C TYR A 222 -15.43 -15.82 -4.58
N THR A 223 -16.18 -16.91 -4.59
CA THR A 223 -17.62 -16.91 -4.93
C THR A 223 -18.47 -15.84 -4.20
N PRO A 224 -18.29 -15.56 -2.89
CA PRO A 224 -19.09 -14.55 -2.21
C PRO A 224 -18.97 -13.13 -2.79
N TYR A 225 -17.85 -12.78 -3.42
CA TYR A 225 -17.71 -11.46 -4.04
C TYR A 225 -18.60 -11.28 -5.26
N ARG A 226 -18.93 -12.34 -6.00
CA ARG A 226 -19.80 -12.25 -7.19
C ARG A 226 -21.17 -11.69 -6.86
N HIS A 227 -21.84 -12.23 -5.84
CA HIS A 227 -23.15 -11.76 -5.42
C HIS A 227 -23.10 -10.29 -4.97
N LEU A 228 -22.06 -9.94 -4.21
CA LEU A 228 -21.86 -8.57 -3.79
C LEU A 228 -21.62 -7.62 -4.98
N ILE A 229 -20.81 -8.03 -5.96
CA ILE A 229 -20.54 -7.22 -7.15
C ILE A 229 -21.79 -7.02 -7.97
N HIS A 230 -22.58 -8.05 -8.24
CA HIS A 230 -23.84 -7.92 -8.98
C HIS A 230 -24.86 -7.03 -8.25
N GLU A 231 -24.89 -7.06 -6.92
CA GLU A 231 -25.74 -6.19 -6.12
C GLU A 231 -25.29 -4.72 -6.17
N LEU A 232 -24.00 -4.49 -6.04
CA LEU A 232 -23.44 -3.13 -5.92
C LEU A 232 -23.19 -2.47 -7.28
N PHE A 233 -22.80 -3.25 -8.28
CA PHE A 233 -22.37 -2.82 -9.61
C PHE A 233 -23.11 -3.66 -10.70
N PRO A 234 -24.43 -3.50 -10.85
CA PRO A 234 -25.24 -4.39 -11.67
C PRO A 234 -24.89 -4.39 -13.16
N HIS A 235 -24.25 -3.33 -13.66
CA HIS A 235 -23.80 -3.23 -15.05
C HIS A 235 -22.37 -3.74 -15.27
N ALA A 236 -21.66 -4.12 -14.20
CA ALA A 236 -20.26 -4.48 -14.29
C ALA A 236 -20.06 -5.93 -14.76
N LEU A 237 -19.13 -6.12 -15.70
CA LEU A 237 -18.59 -7.41 -16.04
C LEU A 237 -17.53 -7.81 -14.98
N ILE A 238 -17.64 -9.03 -14.48
CA ILE A 238 -16.65 -9.58 -13.58
C ILE A 238 -15.54 -10.23 -14.40
N ILE A 239 -14.30 -9.91 -14.10
CA ILE A 239 -13.09 -10.50 -14.68
C ILE A 239 -12.37 -11.28 -13.60
N ALA A 240 -12.07 -12.55 -13.91
CA ALA A 240 -11.29 -13.40 -13.04
C ALA A 240 -9.78 -13.10 -13.17
N ASP A 241 -9.09 -12.99 -12.04
CA ASP A 241 -7.64 -12.83 -12.05
C ASP A 241 -6.93 -14.14 -12.44
N HIS A 242 -6.15 -14.09 -13.52
CA HIS A 242 -5.37 -15.21 -14.05
C HIS A 242 -4.38 -15.77 -13.04
N PHE A 243 -3.72 -14.91 -12.26
CA PHE A 243 -2.77 -15.34 -11.24
C PHE A 243 -3.43 -16.27 -10.22
N HIS A 244 -4.62 -15.91 -9.73
CA HIS A 244 -5.34 -16.73 -8.76
C HIS A 244 -5.83 -18.06 -9.34
N ILE A 245 -6.14 -18.10 -10.64
CA ILE A 245 -6.49 -19.36 -11.35
C ILE A 245 -5.30 -20.32 -11.31
N VAL A 246 -4.15 -19.86 -11.80
CA VAL A 246 -2.92 -20.68 -11.87
C VAL A 246 -2.44 -21.05 -10.46
N ALA A 247 -2.45 -20.10 -9.53
CA ALA A 247 -2.04 -20.34 -8.14
C ALA A 247 -2.91 -21.37 -7.41
N GLN A 248 -4.21 -21.46 -7.74
CA GLN A 248 -5.07 -22.50 -7.18
C GLN A 248 -4.69 -23.89 -7.70
N ALA A 249 -4.42 -24.02 -8.99
CA ALA A 249 -3.98 -25.27 -9.60
C ALA A 249 -2.58 -25.68 -9.11
N TYR A 250 -1.66 -24.73 -9.03
CA TYR A 250 -0.34 -24.91 -8.44
C TYR A 250 -0.41 -25.53 -7.03
N ARG A 251 -1.23 -24.93 -6.15
CA ARG A 251 -1.40 -25.45 -4.77
C ARG A 251 -1.98 -26.86 -4.75
N ALA A 252 -2.95 -27.14 -5.62
CA ALA A 252 -3.55 -28.47 -5.72
C ALA A 252 -2.56 -29.50 -6.24
N PHE A 253 -1.81 -29.20 -7.29
CA PHE A 253 -0.77 -30.07 -7.84
C PHE A 253 0.36 -30.32 -6.82
N ASN A 254 0.86 -29.27 -6.16
CA ASN A 254 1.89 -29.42 -5.13
C ASN A 254 1.41 -30.28 -3.95
N LYS A 255 0.13 -30.18 -3.57
CA LYS A 255 -0.45 -31.08 -2.55
C LYS A 255 -0.40 -32.53 -3.00
N ILE A 256 -0.73 -32.84 -4.26
CA ILE A 256 -0.66 -34.19 -4.81
C ILE A 256 0.79 -34.69 -4.81
N ARG A 257 1.73 -33.89 -5.28
CA ARG A 257 3.17 -34.18 -5.23
C ARG A 257 3.62 -34.55 -3.82
N ILE A 258 3.23 -33.78 -2.79
CA ILE A 258 3.57 -34.07 -1.40
C ILE A 258 2.93 -35.41 -0.93
N GLN A 259 1.69 -35.68 -1.31
CA GLN A 259 1.03 -36.91 -0.98
C GLN A 259 1.76 -38.15 -1.59
N VAL A 260 2.11 -38.05 -2.89
CA VAL A 260 2.89 -39.11 -3.58
C VAL A 260 4.27 -39.29 -2.93
N MET A 261 4.95 -38.18 -2.65
CA MET A 261 6.24 -38.15 -1.96
C MET A 261 6.16 -38.88 -0.60
N ASN A 262 5.15 -38.58 0.21
CA ASN A 262 4.99 -39.18 1.53
C ASN A 262 4.62 -40.67 1.44
N ARG A 263 3.81 -41.10 0.44
CA ARG A 263 3.51 -42.54 0.17
C ARG A 263 4.78 -43.34 -0.19
N ALA A 264 5.74 -42.70 -0.84
CA ALA A 264 7.00 -43.37 -1.19
C ALA A 264 7.89 -43.67 0.03
N GLY A 265 7.62 -43.06 1.19
CA GLY A 265 8.38 -43.25 2.43
C GLY A 265 9.61 -42.34 2.53
N ALA A 266 9.80 -41.76 3.71
CA ALA A 266 10.93 -40.88 3.98
C ALA A 266 12.28 -41.57 3.75
N GLY A 267 13.23 -40.87 3.12
CA GLY A 267 14.57 -41.38 2.86
C GLY A 267 14.70 -42.27 1.62
N THR A 268 13.60 -42.69 0.96
CA THR A 268 13.66 -43.42 -0.31
C THR A 268 14.17 -42.53 -1.46
N HIS A 269 14.65 -43.16 -2.53
CA HIS A 269 15.06 -42.47 -3.75
C HIS A 269 13.91 -41.60 -4.31
N LYS A 270 12.70 -42.13 -4.42
CA LYS A 270 11.50 -41.43 -4.91
C LYS A 270 11.18 -40.20 -4.04
N TRP A 271 11.22 -40.37 -2.72
CA TRP A 271 10.97 -39.26 -1.78
C TRP A 271 12.00 -38.14 -1.94
N ARG A 272 13.30 -38.50 -2.00
CA ARG A 272 14.38 -37.51 -2.16
C ARG A 272 14.26 -36.78 -3.49
N ALA A 273 13.99 -37.47 -4.59
CA ALA A 273 13.84 -36.88 -5.91
C ALA A 273 12.63 -35.92 -5.97
N LEU A 274 11.45 -36.32 -5.49
CA LEU A 274 10.26 -35.49 -5.44
C LEU A 274 10.41 -34.28 -4.50
N LYS A 275 11.18 -34.40 -3.43
CA LYS A 275 11.50 -33.31 -2.51
C LYS A 275 12.47 -32.29 -3.12
N TYR A 276 13.47 -32.78 -3.86
CA TYR A 276 14.51 -31.92 -4.43
C TYR A 276 14.02 -31.15 -5.67
N PHE A 277 13.37 -31.87 -6.59
CA PHE A 277 12.97 -31.31 -7.89
C PHE A 277 11.55 -30.70 -7.91
N TRP A 278 11.00 -30.34 -6.77
CA TRP A 278 9.64 -29.82 -6.69
C TRP A 278 9.42 -28.54 -7.51
N LYS A 279 10.43 -27.65 -7.58
CA LYS A 279 10.34 -26.43 -8.39
C LYS A 279 10.25 -26.75 -9.88
N LEU A 280 11.04 -27.71 -10.33
CA LEU A 280 11.07 -28.13 -11.73
C LEU A 280 9.71 -28.67 -12.19
N LEU A 281 9.04 -29.47 -11.36
CA LEU A 281 7.67 -29.94 -11.62
C LEU A 281 6.63 -28.83 -11.72
N LEU A 282 6.89 -27.68 -11.13
CA LEU A 282 5.99 -26.53 -11.11
C LEU A 282 6.32 -25.49 -12.20
N THR A 283 7.47 -25.62 -12.84
CA THR A 283 7.89 -24.77 -13.95
C THR A 283 7.00 -25.04 -15.17
N PRO A 284 6.52 -23.98 -15.88
CA PRO A 284 5.83 -24.15 -17.15
C PRO A 284 6.65 -24.96 -18.15
N ALA A 285 6.00 -25.85 -18.90
CA ALA A 285 6.70 -26.78 -19.80
C ALA A 285 7.53 -26.06 -20.88
N ASN A 286 7.08 -24.90 -21.33
CA ASN A 286 7.81 -24.08 -22.31
C ASN A 286 9.04 -23.34 -21.74
N GLU A 287 9.20 -23.29 -20.43
CA GLU A 287 10.36 -22.70 -19.75
C GLU A 287 11.42 -23.74 -19.37
N LEU A 288 11.15 -25.03 -19.61
CA LEU A 288 12.07 -26.13 -19.31
C LEU A 288 13.23 -26.13 -20.30
N LYS A 289 14.44 -26.48 -19.82
CA LYS A 289 15.63 -26.57 -20.64
C LYS A 289 15.75 -27.96 -21.25
N TYR A 290 15.77 -28.01 -22.59
CA TYR A 290 15.82 -29.25 -23.38
C TYR A 290 17.25 -29.64 -23.73
N ASP A 291 18.17 -28.66 -23.88
CA ASP A 291 19.50 -28.87 -24.45
C ASP A 291 20.63 -28.88 -23.43
N ASN A 292 20.33 -28.50 -22.17
CA ASN A 292 21.33 -28.44 -21.12
C ASN A 292 21.30 -29.72 -20.24
N TYR A 293 22.43 -30.40 -20.19
CA TYR A 293 22.62 -31.55 -19.36
C TYR A 293 23.33 -31.20 -18.06
N TRP A 294 22.82 -31.71 -16.95
CA TRP A 294 23.45 -31.58 -15.64
C TRP A 294 23.55 -32.90 -14.95
N SER A 295 24.65 -33.12 -14.21
CA SER A 295 24.82 -34.26 -13.33
C SER A 295 23.79 -34.21 -12.19
N ARG A 296 22.88 -35.18 -12.13
CA ARG A 296 21.77 -35.23 -11.17
C ARG A 296 22.04 -36.23 -10.07
N ARG A 297 22.53 -35.77 -8.90
CA ARG A 297 22.84 -36.59 -7.74
C ARG A 297 21.72 -37.58 -7.36
N ASN A 298 20.45 -37.10 -7.39
CA ASN A 298 19.30 -37.94 -7.06
C ASN A 298 18.97 -38.98 -8.12
N PHE A 299 19.68 -39.05 -9.23
CA PHE A 299 19.57 -40.04 -10.29
C PHE A 299 20.95 -40.67 -10.59
N SER A 300 21.70 -41.01 -9.53
CA SER A 300 23.02 -41.66 -9.61
C SER A 300 24.00 -40.88 -10.52
N TYR A 301 23.99 -39.57 -10.42
CA TYR A 301 24.83 -38.65 -11.22
C TYR A 301 24.62 -38.74 -12.75
N ALA A 302 23.51 -39.33 -13.21
CA ALA A 302 23.19 -39.31 -14.63
C ALA A 302 23.12 -37.87 -15.18
N GLN A 303 23.65 -37.70 -16.40
CA GLN A 303 23.53 -36.44 -17.15
C GLN A 303 22.11 -36.39 -17.72
N LEU A 304 21.30 -35.46 -17.20
CA LEU A 304 19.88 -35.36 -17.57
C LEU A 304 19.49 -33.89 -17.79
N THR A 305 18.69 -33.67 -18.81
CA THR A 305 17.98 -32.43 -19.04
C THR A 305 16.85 -32.25 -18.03
N ASP A 306 16.27 -31.07 -17.93
CA ASP A 306 15.11 -30.82 -17.07
C ASP A 306 13.90 -31.68 -17.45
N VAL A 307 13.69 -31.88 -18.74
CA VAL A 307 12.60 -32.69 -19.29
C VAL A 307 12.77 -34.17 -18.91
N GLU A 308 13.96 -34.70 -19.06
CA GLU A 308 14.25 -36.11 -18.69
C GLU A 308 14.09 -36.35 -17.17
N VAL A 309 14.48 -35.37 -16.35
CA VAL A 309 14.20 -35.39 -14.90
C VAL A 309 12.70 -35.48 -14.63
N ILE A 310 11.91 -34.62 -15.28
CA ILE A 310 10.44 -34.64 -15.13
C ILE A 310 9.86 -35.94 -15.57
N HIS A 311 10.27 -36.51 -16.72
CA HIS A 311 9.82 -37.81 -17.19
C HIS A 311 10.06 -38.91 -16.14
N ARG A 312 11.26 -38.95 -15.53
CA ARG A 312 11.59 -39.90 -14.46
C ARG A 312 10.75 -39.66 -13.20
N LEU A 313 10.47 -38.40 -12.82
CA LEU A 313 9.62 -38.14 -11.67
C LEU A 313 8.16 -38.56 -11.90
N LEU A 314 7.64 -38.33 -13.11
CA LEU A 314 6.27 -38.71 -13.47
C LEU A 314 6.08 -40.24 -13.62
N SER A 315 7.15 -40.97 -13.93
CA SER A 315 7.09 -42.45 -13.95
C SER A 315 6.92 -43.06 -12.55
N PHE A 316 7.13 -42.31 -11.47
CA PHE A 316 6.99 -42.83 -10.11
C PHE A 316 5.54 -43.10 -9.71
N ASP A 317 4.58 -42.37 -10.30
CA ASP A 317 3.19 -42.45 -9.90
C ASP A 317 2.25 -41.90 -10.99
N ASN A 318 1.24 -42.67 -11.38
CA ASN A 318 0.28 -42.28 -12.42
C ASN A 318 -0.66 -41.14 -11.99
N GLU A 319 -0.95 -41.00 -10.69
CA GLU A 319 -1.75 -39.87 -10.18
C GLU A 319 -0.97 -38.56 -10.33
N LEU A 320 0.34 -38.60 -10.01
CA LEU A 320 1.23 -37.47 -10.20
C LEU A 320 1.32 -37.08 -11.68
N LYS A 321 1.45 -38.05 -12.59
CA LYS A 321 1.51 -37.80 -14.04
C LYS A 321 0.24 -37.08 -14.54
N ARG A 322 -0.94 -37.62 -14.23
CA ARG A 322 -2.22 -37.01 -14.62
C ARG A 322 -2.40 -35.62 -14.02
N ALA A 323 -1.95 -35.41 -12.78
CA ALA A 323 -1.99 -34.10 -12.14
C ALA A 323 -1.07 -33.09 -12.82
N TYR A 324 0.13 -33.51 -13.23
CA TYR A 324 1.07 -32.68 -13.97
C TYR A 324 0.51 -32.26 -15.32
N GLU A 325 -0.01 -33.20 -16.10
CA GLU A 325 -0.60 -32.94 -17.42
C GLU A 325 -1.76 -31.92 -17.31
N TYR A 326 -2.66 -32.13 -16.35
CA TYR A 326 -3.75 -31.16 -16.13
C TYR A 326 -3.24 -29.76 -15.75
N TYR A 327 -2.24 -29.67 -14.87
CA TYR A 327 -1.65 -28.43 -14.43
C TYR A 327 -0.97 -27.69 -15.59
N GLN A 328 -0.16 -28.38 -16.39
CA GLN A 328 0.53 -27.80 -17.55
C GLN A 328 -0.47 -27.34 -18.62
N ASN A 329 -1.48 -28.17 -18.91
CA ASN A 329 -2.54 -27.78 -19.85
C ASN A 329 -3.30 -26.54 -19.39
N LEU A 330 -3.57 -26.39 -18.08
CA LEU A 330 -4.22 -25.18 -17.57
C LEU A 330 -3.34 -23.94 -17.75
N ILE A 331 -2.04 -24.03 -17.49
CA ILE A 331 -1.09 -22.92 -17.72
C ILE A 331 -1.15 -22.50 -19.19
N LEU A 332 -1.05 -23.44 -20.13
CA LEU A 332 -1.10 -23.17 -21.56
C LEU A 332 -2.42 -22.54 -21.99
N VAL A 333 -3.55 -23.05 -21.51
CA VAL A 333 -4.89 -22.51 -21.80
C VAL A 333 -5.01 -21.07 -21.35
N ILE A 334 -4.49 -20.74 -20.16
CA ILE A 334 -4.50 -19.37 -19.63
C ILE A 334 -3.55 -18.47 -20.43
N ALA A 335 -2.38 -18.97 -20.81
CA ALA A 335 -1.40 -18.23 -21.63
C ALA A 335 -1.94 -17.95 -23.04
N HIS A 336 -2.55 -18.93 -23.69
CA HIS A 336 -3.16 -18.81 -25.04
C HIS A 336 -4.50 -18.06 -25.04
N ARG A 337 -5.12 -17.87 -23.85
CA ARG A 337 -6.44 -17.23 -23.71
C ARG A 337 -7.53 -17.88 -24.58
N SER A 338 -7.43 -19.18 -24.75
CA SER A 338 -8.27 -19.96 -25.67
C SER A 338 -9.53 -20.46 -24.99
N LYS A 339 -10.68 -19.90 -25.36
CA LYS A 339 -12.00 -20.37 -24.89
C LYS A 339 -12.25 -21.85 -25.26
N LYS A 340 -11.79 -22.27 -26.44
CA LYS A 340 -11.94 -23.65 -26.95
C LYS A 340 -11.13 -24.61 -26.10
N GLU A 341 -9.87 -24.30 -25.85
CA GLU A 341 -8.99 -25.14 -25.02
C GLU A 341 -9.50 -25.21 -23.57
N LEU A 342 -9.95 -24.09 -23.00
CA LEU A 342 -10.56 -24.09 -21.67
C LEU A 342 -11.81 -25.00 -21.62
N LYS A 343 -12.66 -24.94 -22.62
CA LYS A 343 -13.85 -25.81 -22.72
C LYS A 343 -13.43 -27.28 -22.72
N ASN A 344 -12.42 -27.64 -23.51
CA ASN A 344 -11.88 -29.00 -23.57
C ASN A 344 -11.28 -29.45 -22.22
N LEU A 345 -10.47 -28.60 -21.58
CA LEU A 345 -9.89 -28.88 -20.28
C LEU A 345 -10.98 -29.12 -19.21
N LEU A 346 -12.02 -28.31 -19.22
CA LEU A 346 -13.14 -28.44 -18.28
C LEU A 346 -14.05 -29.65 -18.60
N ALA A 347 -13.99 -30.22 -19.81
CA ALA A 347 -14.76 -31.41 -20.21
C ALA A 347 -14.16 -32.72 -19.65
N ILE A 348 -12.90 -32.72 -19.19
CA ILE A 348 -12.26 -33.88 -18.60
C ILE A 348 -13.12 -34.44 -17.47
N LYS A 349 -13.38 -35.76 -17.49
CA LYS A 349 -14.21 -36.47 -16.50
C LYS A 349 -13.57 -36.41 -15.11
N TRP A 350 -14.35 -36.16 -14.08
CA TRP A 350 -13.87 -36.02 -12.69
C TRP A 350 -13.14 -37.25 -12.19
N THR A 351 -13.60 -38.46 -12.59
CA THR A 351 -12.98 -39.73 -12.23
C THR A 351 -11.54 -39.86 -12.71
N GLN A 352 -11.15 -39.09 -13.72
CA GLN A 352 -9.79 -39.10 -14.27
C GLN A 352 -8.86 -38.14 -13.52
N LEU A 353 -9.38 -37.25 -12.67
CA LEU A 353 -8.61 -36.26 -11.94
C LEU A 353 -8.42 -36.61 -10.47
N PRO A 354 -7.23 -36.39 -9.90
CA PRO A 354 -7.02 -36.45 -8.47
C PRO A 354 -7.95 -35.51 -7.69
N GLN A 355 -8.34 -35.92 -6.48
CA GLN A 355 -9.33 -35.22 -5.66
C GLN A 355 -9.04 -33.70 -5.47
N ALA A 356 -7.77 -33.33 -5.31
CA ALA A 356 -7.38 -31.93 -5.15
C ALA A 356 -7.66 -31.12 -6.42
N LEU A 357 -7.44 -31.67 -7.62
CA LEU A 357 -7.73 -31.06 -8.90
C LEU A 357 -9.21 -31.03 -9.26
N GLN A 358 -9.99 -32.01 -8.79
CA GLN A 358 -11.45 -31.97 -8.92
C GLN A 358 -12.05 -30.70 -8.29
N LYS A 359 -11.51 -30.27 -7.14
CA LYS A 359 -11.93 -29.02 -6.50
C LYS A 359 -11.59 -27.79 -7.36
N VAL A 360 -10.39 -27.78 -7.94
CA VAL A 360 -9.98 -26.72 -8.88
C VAL A 360 -10.92 -26.67 -10.08
N GLN A 361 -11.13 -27.80 -10.76
CA GLN A 361 -12.01 -27.90 -11.92
C GLN A 361 -13.44 -27.44 -11.60
N ARG A 362 -13.97 -27.78 -10.41
CA ARG A 362 -15.29 -27.31 -9.95
C ARG A 362 -15.32 -25.80 -9.83
N THR A 363 -14.28 -25.20 -9.28
CA THR A 363 -14.18 -23.73 -9.18
C THR A 363 -14.10 -23.10 -10.58
N LEU A 364 -13.26 -23.64 -11.47
CA LEU A 364 -13.14 -23.11 -12.84
C LEU A 364 -14.44 -23.22 -13.64
N ARG A 365 -15.18 -24.34 -13.50
CA ARG A 365 -16.50 -24.51 -14.14
C ARG A 365 -17.51 -23.48 -13.62
N ARG A 366 -17.52 -23.21 -12.32
CA ARG A 366 -18.40 -22.22 -11.70
C ARG A 366 -18.12 -20.80 -12.18
N HIS A 367 -16.85 -20.47 -12.39
CA HIS A 367 -16.36 -19.16 -12.78
C HIS A 367 -15.97 -19.08 -14.27
N LYS A 368 -16.52 -19.97 -15.09
CA LYS A 368 -16.17 -20.06 -16.51
C LYS A 368 -16.39 -18.76 -17.27
N GLN A 369 -17.49 -18.05 -16.98
CA GLN A 369 -17.80 -16.80 -17.67
C GLN A 369 -16.81 -15.69 -17.32
N GLU A 370 -16.42 -15.57 -16.07
CA GLU A 370 -15.44 -14.58 -15.61
C GLU A 370 -14.05 -14.85 -16.18
N ILE A 371 -13.70 -16.13 -16.37
CA ILE A 371 -12.46 -16.52 -17.04
C ILE A 371 -12.55 -16.18 -18.55
N TYR A 372 -13.69 -16.40 -19.20
CA TYR A 372 -13.87 -15.97 -20.59
C TYR A 372 -13.82 -14.45 -20.76
N ASN A 373 -14.35 -13.71 -19.79
CA ASN A 373 -14.23 -12.25 -19.78
C ASN A 373 -12.77 -11.82 -19.68
N SER A 374 -11.95 -12.49 -18.86
CA SER A 374 -10.52 -12.17 -18.71
C SER A 374 -9.70 -12.47 -19.99
N PHE A 375 -10.15 -13.39 -20.84
CA PHE A 375 -9.52 -13.62 -22.15
C PHE A 375 -9.85 -12.51 -23.17
N LYS A 376 -10.99 -11.86 -23.02
CA LYS A 376 -11.41 -10.77 -23.89
C LYS A 376 -10.80 -9.43 -23.48
N TYR A 377 -10.61 -9.21 -22.19
CA TYR A 377 -10.17 -7.95 -21.59
C TYR A 377 -8.83 -8.14 -20.87
N ASP A 378 -7.79 -8.44 -21.63
CA ASP A 378 -6.46 -8.85 -21.16
C ASP A 378 -5.65 -7.78 -20.43
N THR A 379 -5.96 -6.50 -20.67
CA THR A 379 -5.31 -5.37 -20.01
C THR A 379 -5.73 -5.19 -18.54
N TYR A 380 -6.85 -5.80 -18.13
CA TYR A 380 -7.43 -5.61 -16.80
C TYR A 380 -7.05 -6.76 -15.84
N THR A 381 -5.74 -6.85 -15.52
CA THR A 381 -5.22 -7.85 -14.58
C THR A 381 -4.99 -7.26 -13.19
N ASN A 382 -4.90 -8.13 -12.17
CA ASN A 382 -4.53 -7.72 -10.80
C ASN A 382 -3.02 -7.53 -10.59
N GLY A 383 -2.18 -7.61 -11.63
CA GLY A 383 -0.74 -7.41 -11.52
C GLY A 383 -0.34 -6.12 -10.76
N PRO A 384 -0.96 -4.95 -11.03
CA PRO A 384 -0.70 -3.74 -10.27
C PRO A 384 -1.04 -3.85 -8.78
N ILE A 385 -2.10 -4.59 -8.42
CA ILE A 385 -2.48 -4.84 -7.02
C ILE A 385 -1.45 -5.74 -6.35
N GLU A 386 -0.90 -6.75 -7.04
CA GLU A 386 0.16 -7.59 -6.49
C GLU A 386 1.41 -6.78 -6.16
N GLY A 387 1.84 -5.88 -7.04
CA GLY A 387 2.91 -4.92 -6.78
C GLY A 387 2.63 -4.06 -5.54
N THR A 388 1.41 -3.56 -5.43
CA THR A 388 0.92 -2.79 -4.27
C THR A 388 0.93 -3.65 -2.99
N ASN A 389 0.46 -4.89 -3.05
CA ASN A 389 0.50 -5.84 -1.93
C ASN A 389 1.93 -6.09 -1.44
N ASN A 390 2.91 -6.18 -2.33
CA ASN A 390 4.31 -6.33 -1.97
C ASN A 390 4.85 -5.06 -1.28
N LYS A 391 4.52 -3.87 -1.76
CA LYS A 391 4.88 -2.60 -1.11
C LYS A 391 4.25 -2.48 0.29
N ILE A 392 2.99 -2.89 0.46
CA ILE A 392 2.32 -2.94 1.76
C ILE A 392 3.04 -3.90 2.74
N LYS A 393 3.51 -5.05 2.27
CA LYS A 393 4.31 -5.98 3.11
C LYS A 393 5.60 -5.33 3.60
N VAL A 394 6.28 -4.55 2.75
CA VAL A 394 7.48 -3.80 3.13
C VAL A 394 7.12 -2.74 4.18
N ILE A 395 6.11 -1.90 3.94
CA ILE A 395 5.65 -0.87 4.89
C ILE A 395 5.33 -1.47 6.27
N LYS A 396 4.65 -2.62 6.29
CA LYS A 396 4.36 -3.32 7.55
C LYS A 396 5.61 -3.81 8.28
N ARG A 397 6.60 -4.29 7.53
CA ARG A 397 7.85 -4.83 8.08
C ARG A 397 8.72 -3.72 8.65
N THR A 398 8.91 -2.64 7.91
CA THR A 398 9.72 -1.49 8.32
C THR A 398 9.11 -0.72 9.50
N ALA A 399 7.78 -0.68 9.59
CA ALA A 399 7.07 -0.05 10.71
C ALA A 399 6.94 -0.97 11.96
N TYR A 400 7.55 -2.16 11.96
CA TYR A 400 7.38 -3.17 13.02
C TYR A 400 5.92 -3.49 13.36
N GLY A 401 5.02 -3.25 12.41
CA GLY A 401 3.58 -3.43 12.52
C GLY A 401 2.81 -2.15 12.86
N PHE A 402 1.50 -2.26 12.82
CA PHE A 402 0.58 -1.18 13.14
C PHE A 402 -0.43 -1.64 14.18
N ARG A 403 -0.80 -0.77 15.12
CA ARG A 403 -1.84 -1.03 16.12
C ARG A 403 -3.21 -0.48 15.71
N ASN A 404 -3.22 0.49 14.81
CA ASN A 404 -4.42 1.21 14.38
C ASN A 404 -4.55 1.16 12.86
N PHE A 405 -5.74 0.77 12.37
CA PHE A 405 -6.03 0.70 10.94
C PHE A 405 -5.95 2.07 10.26
N PHE A 406 -6.42 3.11 10.92
CA PHE A 406 -6.43 4.46 10.37
C PHE A 406 -5.02 4.94 9.98
N ASN A 407 -4.07 4.85 10.93
CA ASN A 407 -2.67 5.19 10.66
C ASN A 407 -2.05 4.30 9.57
N PHE A 408 -2.41 3.02 9.57
CA PHE A 408 -1.95 2.07 8.56
C PHE A 408 -2.47 2.44 7.16
N ARG A 409 -3.76 2.75 7.04
CA ARG A 409 -4.41 3.19 5.80
C ARG A 409 -3.73 4.43 5.23
N ILE A 410 -3.58 5.48 6.03
CA ILE A 410 -2.96 6.75 5.59
C ILE A 410 -1.52 6.52 5.17
N ARG A 411 -0.76 5.75 5.93
CA ARG A 411 0.63 5.42 5.59
C ARG A 411 0.77 4.70 4.26
N ILE A 412 -0.14 3.77 3.95
CA ILE A 412 -0.16 3.09 2.66
C ILE A 412 -0.50 4.09 1.55
N LEU A 413 -1.57 4.86 1.71
CA LEU A 413 -2.02 5.80 0.69
C LEU A 413 -0.95 6.85 0.36
N LEU A 414 -0.25 7.38 1.38
CA LEU A 414 0.90 8.26 1.21
C LEU A 414 2.05 7.61 0.43
N ALA A 415 2.35 6.36 0.71
CA ALA A 415 3.45 5.66 0.04
C ALA A 415 3.10 5.24 -1.40
N LEU A 416 1.82 5.27 -1.78
CA LEU A 416 1.31 4.88 -3.10
C LEU A 416 0.87 6.08 -3.95
N SER A 417 0.83 7.29 -3.37
CA SER A 417 0.48 8.54 -4.07
C SER A 417 1.56 9.03 -5.03
#